data_15ec9d239c7bbef6d826d691ea021f71
#
_entry.id   15ec9d239c7bbef6d826d691ea021f71
#
_cell.length_a   1.000
_cell.length_b   1.000
_cell.length_c   1.000
_cell.angle_alpha   90.00
_cell.angle_beta   90.00
_cell.angle_gamma   90.00
#
_symmetry.space_group_name_H-M   'P 1'
#
loop_
_entity.id
_entity.type
_entity.pdbx_description
1 polymer ?
#
loop_
_entity_poly.entity_id
_entity_poly.type
_entity_poly.pdbx_seq_one_letter_code
_entity_poly.pdbx_strand_id
1 'polypeptide(L)'
;MIKVVADGGSQTAANSSLNVTNANSACIYISTATNFVSYKDISADSEARAKEYLDKFDKDYEQAKADHIAKYQEQFGRVTLNLGNNSEQEKKPTDVRIEEFSTVNDPSLAALYFQFGRYLLISSSQPGTQPANLQGIWNPNAGQYPAWDSKYTANINVEMNYWPAEVTNLSECHNPFLQMVKDVSVTGEESAGKMYGCRGWTLHHNTDIWRSTGAVDKSACGVWPCLLYTS
;
A
#
# COMPACT_ATOMS: atom_id res chain seq x y z
N MET A 1 -2.15 15.32 12.04
CA MET A 1 -2.16 16.81 12.12
C MET A 1 -2.85 17.36 10.88
N ILE A 2 -3.55 18.51 10.98
CA ILE A 2 -4.31 19.10 9.86
C ILE A 2 -3.92 20.58 9.74
N LYS A 3 -3.71 21.04 8.50
CA LYS A 3 -3.54 22.46 8.14
C LYS A 3 -4.61 22.80 7.11
N VAL A 4 -5.34 23.89 7.32
CA VAL A 4 -6.34 24.38 6.36
C VAL A 4 -5.90 25.74 5.83
N VAL A 5 -6.02 25.91 4.52
CA VAL A 5 -5.78 27.17 3.82
C VAL A 5 -7.06 27.52 3.08
N ALA A 6 -7.71 28.61 3.46
CA ALA A 6 -8.94 29.08 2.85
C ALA A 6 -8.67 30.29 1.94
N ASP A 7 -9.38 30.34 0.82
CA ASP A 7 -9.44 31.51 -0.06
C ASP A 7 -10.62 32.40 0.35
N GLY A 8 -10.32 33.48 1.01
CA GLY A 8 -11.33 34.37 1.62
C GLY A 8 -11.94 33.82 2.90
N GLY A 9 -12.95 34.49 3.40
CA GLY A 9 -13.69 34.09 4.60
C GLY A 9 -12.90 34.17 5.90
N SER A 10 -13.30 33.39 6.88
CA SER A 10 -12.64 33.29 8.20
C SER A 10 -12.46 31.86 8.66
N GLN A 11 -11.41 31.62 9.45
CA GLN A 11 -11.10 30.34 10.04
C GLN A 11 -11.08 30.46 11.56
N THR A 12 -11.70 29.51 12.24
CA THR A 12 -11.66 29.43 13.70
C THR A 12 -11.43 27.99 14.12
N ALA A 13 -10.52 27.77 15.07
CA ALA A 13 -10.29 26.48 15.70
C ALA A 13 -10.95 26.49 17.09
N ALA A 14 -11.76 25.50 17.38
CA ALA A 14 -12.40 25.34 18.67
C ALA A 14 -12.50 23.85 19.04
N ASN A 15 -12.01 23.49 20.20
CA ASN A 15 -11.98 22.11 20.69
C ASN A 15 -11.31 21.16 19.65
N SER A 16 -12.05 20.21 19.11
CA SER A 16 -11.59 19.24 18.11
C SER A 16 -12.06 19.56 16.69
N SER A 17 -12.56 20.77 16.44
CA SER A 17 -13.08 21.21 15.14
C SER A 17 -12.34 22.42 14.59
N LEU A 18 -12.28 22.49 13.27
CA LEU A 18 -11.80 23.64 12.52
C LEU A 18 -12.93 24.11 11.60
N ASN A 19 -13.41 25.34 11.84
CA ASN A 19 -14.53 25.91 11.11
C ASN A 19 -14.02 26.91 10.07
N VAL A 20 -14.50 26.80 8.84
CA VAL A 20 -14.25 27.73 7.75
C VAL A 20 -15.61 28.29 7.32
N THR A 21 -15.74 29.63 7.30
CA THR A 21 -16.98 30.30 6.95
C THR A 21 -16.76 31.36 5.87
N ASN A 22 -17.71 31.46 4.93
CA ASN A 22 -17.72 32.43 3.83
C ASN A 22 -16.45 32.40 2.95
N ALA A 23 -15.77 31.26 2.84
CA ALA A 23 -14.65 31.10 1.93
C ALA A 23 -15.13 30.68 0.53
N ASN A 24 -14.41 31.12 -0.52
CA ASN A 24 -14.64 30.69 -1.89
C ASN A 24 -14.20 29.23 -2.07
N SER A 25 -13.08 28.86 -1.43
CA SER A 25 -12.55 27.50 -1.41
C SER A 25 -11.72 27.26 -0.15
N ALA A 26 -11.48 25.98 0.16
CA ALA A 26 -10.56 25.61 1.23
C ALA A 26 -9.75 24.38 0.83
N CYS A 27 -8.44 24.42 1.02
CA CYS A 27 -7.54 23.30 0.85
C CYS A 27 -7.17 22.74 2.21
N ILE A 28 -7.34 21.42 2.40
CA ILE A 28 -7.05 20.72 3.65
C ILE A 28 -5.83 19.83 3.44
N TYR A 29 -4.75 20.12 4.14
CA TYR A 29 -3.54 19.31 4.18
C TYR A 29 -3.58 18.43 5.41
N ILE A 30 -3.43 17.13 5.21
CA ILE A 30 -3.44 16.12 6.28
C ILE A 30 -2.08 15.46 6.34
N SER A 31 -1.45 15.49 7.51
CA SER A 31 -0.23 14.76 7.80
C SER A 31 -0.48 13.75 8.89
N THR A 32 0.00 12.53 8.66
CA THR A 32 -0.04 11.43 9.61
C THR A 32 1.35 10.83 9.80
N ALA A 33 1.67 10.45 11.00
CA ALA A 33 2.91 9.77 11.31
C ALA A 33 2.71 8.82 12.50
N THR A 34 3.61 7.86 12.62
CA THR A 34 3.67 6.94 13.75
C THR A 34 5.04 7.04 14.43
N ASN A 35 5.16 6.43 15.60
CA ASN A 35 6.42 6.29 16.31
C ASN A 35 7.31 5.16 15.75
N PHE A 36 6.84 4.40 14.77
CA PHE A 36 7.58 3.30 14.16
C PHE A 36 8.82 3.79 13.39
N VAL A 37 9.99 3.24 13.72
CA VAL A 37 11.27 3.45 13.00
C VAL A 37 11.64 2.19 12.24
N SER A 38 11.60 1.03 12.94
CA SER A 38 11.87 -0.28 12.38
C SER A 38 11.15 -1.36 13.20
N TYR A 39 11.22 -2.60 12.77
CA TYR A 39 10.64 -3.73 13.52
C TYR A 39 11.25 -3.95 14.91
N LYS A 40 12.34 -3.25 15.26
CA LYS A 40 13.02 -3.26 16.57
C LYS A 40 12.94 -1.92 17.30
N ASP A 41 12.38 -0.88 16.69
CA ASP A 41 12.47 0.47 17.21
C ASP A 41 11.18 1.26 16.95
N ILE A 42 10.59 1.76 18.05
CA ILE A 42 9.41 2.62 18.07
C ILE A 42 9.67 3.94 18.79
N SER A 43 10.92 4.41 18.78
CA SER A 43 11.35 5.57 19.56
C SER A 43 11.04 6.92 18.93
N ALA A 44 10.49 6.97 17.71
CA ALA A 44 10.23 8.24 17.06
C ALA A 44 9.06 9.01 17.71
N ASP A 45 9.16 10.31 17.67
CA ASP A 45 8.06 11.22 18.04
C ASP A 45 7.12 11.41 16.86
N SER A 46 5.94 10.80 16.93
CA SER A 46 4.94 10.86 15.86
C SER A 46 4.35 12.25 15.65
N GLU A 47 4.21 13.05 16.71
CA GLU A 47 3.68 14.40 16.60
C GLU A 47 4.69 15.34 15.95
N ALA A 48 5.95 15.28 16.38
CA ALA A 48 7.04 16.05 15.77
C ALA A 48 7.22 15.71 14.29
N ARG A 49 7.16 14.43 13.92
CA ARG A 49 7.21 13.99 12.50
C ARG A 49 6.03 14.55 11.68
N ALA A 50 4.80 14.43 12.19
CA ALA A 50 3.63 14.93 11.48
C ALA A 50 3.67 16.45 11.29
N LYS A 51 4.18 17.17 12.30
CA LYS A 51 4.38 18.61 12.24
C LYS A 51 5.45 18.98 11.21
N GLU A 52 6.58 18.29 11.23
CA GLU A 52 7.70 18.51 10.30
C GLU A 52 7.26 18.39 8.84
N TYR A 53 6.42 17.36 8.52
CA TYR A 53 5.90 17.18 7.16
C TYR A 53 5.03 18.34 6.71
N LEU A 54 4.17 18.89 7.57
CA LEU A 54 3.35 20.05 7.24
C LEU A 54 4.15 21.34 7.16
N ASP A 55 5.16 21.51 8.01
CA ASP A 55 6.01 22.71 8.02
C ASP A 55 6.90 22.79 6.77
N LYS A 56 7.38 21.63 6.31
CA LYS A 56 8.20 21.53 5.09
C LYS A 56 7.39 21.61 3.79
N PHE A 57 6.07 21.44 3.88
CA PHE A 57 5.22 21.48 2.70
C PHE A 57 4.76 22.90 2.42
N ASP A 58 5.39 23.53 1.42
CA ASP A 58 5.22 24.94 1.05
C ASP A 58 4.43 25.16 -0.25
N LYS A 59 3.90 24.09 -0.85
CA LYS A 59 3.22 24.13 -2.14
C LYS A 59 1.72 24.42 -1.98
N ASP A 60 1.18 25.16 -2.93
CA ASP A 60 -0.26 25.27 -3.08
C ASP A 60 -0.88 23.99 -3.69
N TYR A 61 -2.20 23.95 -3.78
CA TYR A 61 -2.92 22.78 -4.28
C TYR A 61 -2.56 22.43 -5.73
N GLU A 62 -2.49 23.42 -6.62
CA GLU A 62 -2.23 23.18 -8.05
C GLU A 62 -0.79 22.68 -8.27
N GLN A 63 0.18 23.24 -7.56
CA GLN A 63 1.55 22.78 -7.62
C GLN A 63 1.69 21.38 -7.03
N ALA A 64 1.07 21.11 -5.89
CA ALA A 64 1.08 19.79 -5.26
C ALA A 64 0.45 18.71 -6.17
N LYS A 65 -0.67 19.05 -6.82
CA LYS A 65 -1.34 18.20 -7.78
C LYS A 65 -0.48 17.92 -9.02
N ALA A 66 0.14 18.95 -9.57
CA ALA A 66 1.03 18.81 -10.73
C ALA A 66 2.22 17.89 -10.42
N ASP A 67 2.87 18.10 -9.28
CA ASP A 67 4.00 17.28 -8.84
C ASP A 67 3.59 15.82 -8.56
N HIS A 68 2.43 15.63 -7.94
CA HIS A 68 1.86 14.29 -7.70
C HIS A 68 1.63 13.55 -9.03
N ILE A 69 1.00 14.21 -10.01
CA ILE A 69 0.75 13.63 -11.32
C ILE A 69 2.06 13.29 -12.01
N ALA A 70 3.02 14.22 -12.05
CA ALA A 70 4.32 14.01 -12.68
C ALA A 70 5.04 12.82 -12.04
N LYS A 71 5.08 12.77 -10.71
CA LYS A 71 5.73 11.68 -9.96
C LYS A 71 5.08 10.33 -10.20
N TYR A 72 3.75 10.28 -10.23
CA TYR A 72 3.02 9.06 -10.50
C TYR A 72 3.25 8.56 -11.94
N GLN A 73 3.26 9.47 -12.92
CA GLN A 73 3.47 9.15 -14.33
C GLN A 73 4.87 8.60 -14.62
N GLU A 74 5.90 8.93 -13.84
CA GLU A 74 7.24 8.35 -13.95
C GLU A 74 7.22 6.82 -13.93
N GLN A 75 6.32 6.23 -13.14
CA GLN A 75 6.17 4.78 -13.03
C GLN A 75 5.00 4.27 -13.90
N PHE A 76 3.84 4.89 -13.80
CA PHE A 76 2.64 4.43 -14.48
C PHE A 76 2.77 4.50 -16.01
N GLY A 77 3.38 5.56 -16.54
CA GLY A 77 3.56 5.78 -17.97
C GLY A 77 4.55 4.86 -18.68
N ARG A 78 5.31 4.02 -17.95
CA ARG A 78 6.33 3.14 -18.53
C ARG A 78 5.76 2.00 -19.36
N VAL A 79 4.54 1.59 -19.09
CA VAL A 79 3.89 0.45 -19.77
C VAL A 79 2.49 0.83 -20.17
N THR A 80 2.18 0.60 -21.43
CA THR A 80 0.83 0.72 -21.99
C THR A 80 0.41 -0.61 -22.60
N LEU A 81 -0.86 -0.97 -22.46
CA LEU A 81 -1.44 -2.16 -23.05
C LEU A 81 -2.62 -1.74 -23.92
N ASN A 82 -2.56 -2.08 -25.20
CA ASN A 82 -3.65 -1.86 -26.15
C ASN A 82 -4.07 -3.20 -26.74
N LEU A 83 -5.28 -3.63 -26.42
CA LEU A 83 -5.89 -4.87 -26.90
C LEU A 83 -7.03 -4.61 -27.92
N GLY A 84 -7.12 -3.38 -28.42
CA GLY A 84 -8.26 -2.89 -29.16
C GLY A 84 -9.27 -2.18 -28.26
N ASN A 85 -10.34 -1.70 -28.86
CA ASN A 85 -11.39 -0.96 -28.16
C ASN A 85 -12.78 -1.38 -28.59
N ASN A 86 -13.76 -1.03 -27.75
CA ASN A 86 -15.17 -1.04 -28.06
C ASN A 86 -15.76 0.29 -27.58
N SER A 87 -15.93 1.22 -28.52
CA SER A 87 -16.30 2.60 -28.22
C SER A 87 -17.67 2.73 -27.51
N GLU A 88 -18.57 1.79 -27.70
CA GLU A 88 -19.87 1.79 -27.00
C GLU A 88 -19.72 1.30 -25.55
N GLN A 89 -18.86 0.32 -25.32
CA GLN A 89 -18.59 -0.15 -23.95
C GLN A 89 -17.79 0.88 -23.14
N GLU A 90 -16.85 1.56 -23.75
CA GLU A 90 -16.02 2.57 -23.07
C GLU A 90 -16.81 3.77 -22.53
N LYS A 91 -18.00 4.02 -23.05
CA LYS A 91 -18.91 5.06 -22.54
C LYS A 91 -19.67 4.66 -21.28
N LYS A 92 -19.71 3.36 -20.97
CA LYS A 92 -20.46 2.83 -19.82
C LYS A 92 -19.65 2.93 -18.54
N PRO A 93 -20.31 3.03 -17.37
CA PRO A 93 -19.66 2.89 -16.06
C PRO A 93 -18.97 1.53 -15.93
N THR A 94 -17.89 1.47 -15.17
CA THR A 94 -17.05 0.27 -15.06
C THR A 94 -17.79 -0.93 -14.47
N ASP A 95 -18.68 -0.72 -13.52
CA ASP A 95 -19.53 -1.77 -12.93
C ASP A 95 -20.42 -2.44 -14.00
N VAL A 96 -21.06 -1.66 -14.85
CA VAL A 96 -21.86 -2.17 -15.98
C VAL A 96 -20.98 -2.94 -16.98
N ARG A 97 -19.78 -2.44 -17.28
CA ARG A 97 -18.82 -3.13 -18.16
C ARG A 97 -18.40 -4.48 -17.60
N ILE A 98 -18.22 -4.57 -16.28
CA ILE A 98 -17.87 -5.83 -15.60
C ILE A 98 -19.02 -6.83 -15.69
N GLU A 99 -20.26 -6.42 -15.44
CA GLU A 99 -21.45 -7.28 -15.55
C GLU A 99 -21.63 -7.85 -16.95
N GLU A 100 -21.41 -7.03 -17.97
CA GLU A 100 -21.58 -7.41 -19.38
C GLU A 100 -20.37 -8.14 -19.98
N PHE A 101 -19.23 -8.20 -19.30
CA PHE A 101 -17.94 -8.68 -19.86
C PHE A 101 -18.00 -10.11 -20.42
N SER A 102 -18.84 -10.98 -19.85
CA SER A 102 -19.00 -12.36 -20.32
C SER A 102 -19.78 -12.48 -21.65
N THR A 103 -20.52 -11.45 -22.03
CA THR A 103 -21.43 -11.46 -23.19
C THR A 103 -21.02 -10.47 -24.27
N VAL A 104 -20.20 -9.48 -23.93
CA VAL A 104 -19.79 -8.42 -24.83
C VAL A 104 -18.25 -8.39 -24.90
N ASN A 105 -17.72 -8.29 -26.11
CA ASN A 105 -16.28 -8.12 -26.30
C ASN A 105 -15.84 -6.71 -25.88
N ASP A 106 -15.10 -6.60 -24.79
CA ASP A 106 -14.58 -5.35 -24.23
C ASP A 106 -13.07 -5.46 -23.91
N PRO A 107 -12.20 -5.43 -24.93
CA PRO A 107 -10.75 -5.56 -24.73
C PRO A 107 -10.16 -4.40 -23.96
N SER A 108 -10.75 -3.21 -24.03
CA SER A 108 -10.28 -2.04 -23.28
C SER A 108 -10.53 -2.19 -21.77
N LEU A 109 -11.55 -2.95 -21.33
CA LEU A 109 -11.73 -3.28 -19.92
C LEU A 109 -10.60 -4.19 -19.40
N ALA A 110 -10.16 -5.16 -20.20
CA ALA A 110 -9.03 -6.01 -19.83
C ALA A 110 -7.73 -5.19 -19.70
N ALA A 111 -7.50 -4.24 -20.62
CA ALA A 111 -6.36 -3.32 -20.54
C ALA A 111 -6.47 -2.40 -19.30
N LEU A 112 -7.66 -1.91 -18.98
CA LEU A 112 -7.90 -1.12 -17.77
C LEU A 112 -7.61 -1.93 -16.50
N TYR A 113 -8.04 -3.20 -16.45
CA TYR A 113 -7.80 -4.09 -15.32
C TYR A 113 -6.32 -4.37 -15.10
N PHE A 114 -5.56 -4.57 -16.17
CA PHE A 114 -4.10 -4.67 -16.12
C PHE A 114 -3.47 -3.40 -15.51
N GLN A 115 -3.86 -2.22 -15.99
CA GLN A 115 -3.35 -0.95 -15.47
C GLN A 115 -3.79 -0.69 -14.03
N PHE A 116 -4.98 -1.15 -13.65
CA PHE A 116 -5.45 -1.06 -12.27
C PHE A 116 -4.59 -1.90 -11.31
N GLY A 117 -4.15 -3.10 -11.72
CA GLY A 117 -3.19 -3.89 -10.94
C GLY A 117 -1.85 -3.14 -10.74
N ARG A 118 -1.33 -2.49 -11.79
CA ARG A 118 -0.14 -1.64 -11.67
C ARG A 118 -0.36 -0.45 -10.72
N TYR A 119 -1.52 0.20 -10.82
CA TYR A 119 -1.91 1.29 -9.90
C TYR A 119 -1.89 0.82 -8.44
N LEU A 120 -2.45 -0.34 -8.13
CA LEU A 120 -2.47 -0.88 -6.77
C LEU A 120 -1.05 -1.10 -6.22
N LEU A 121 -0.14 -1.64 -7.02
CA LEU A 121 1.24 -1.86 -6.58
C LEU A 121 2.00 -0.54 -6.40
N ILE A 122 1.91 0.39 -7.35
CA ILE A 122 2.54 1.71 -7.25
C ILE A 122 2.06 2.45 -6.00
N SER A 123 0.78 2.39 -5.71
CA SER A 123 0.17 3.12 -4.60
C SER A 123 0.44 2.51 -3.22
N SER A 124 0.76 1.22 -3.14
CA SER A 124 0.90 0.49 -1.88
C SER A 124 2.33 0.09 -1.52
N SER A 125 3.29 0.18 -2.46
CA SER A 125 4.65 -0.31 -2.24
C SER A 125 5.68 0.57 -2.93
N GLN A 126 6.28 1.49 -2.17
CA GLN A 126 7.34 2.38 -2.66
C GLN A 126 8.63 2.18 -1.85
N PRO A 127 9.82 2.45 -2.44
CA PRO A 127 11.07 2.37 -1.72
C PRO A 127 11.03 3.14 -0.38
N GLY A 128 11.46 2.49 0.70
CA GLY A 128 11.46 3.07 2.05
C GLY A 128 10.13 2.94 2.82
N THR A 129 9.09 2.33 2.23
CA THR A 129 7.83 2.01 2.92
C THR A 129 7.79 0.56 3.39
N GLN A 130 6.74 0.19 4.13
CA GLN A 130 6.41 -1.22 4.34
C GLN A 130 5.88 -1.84 3.04
N PRO A 131 6.03 -3.17 2.84
CA PRO A 131 5.45 -3.84 1.68
C PRO A 131 3.92 -3.73 1.68
N ALA A 132 3.31 -3.93 0.51
CA ALA A 132 1.87 -4.14 0.41
C ALA A 132 1.45 -5.34 1.26
N ASN A 133 0.55 -5.13 2.21
CA ASN A 133 0.01 -6.22 3.03
C ASN A 133 -1.10 -6.99 2.28
N LEU A 134 -1.84 -7.86 2.96
CA LEU A 134 -2.90 -8.69 2.37
C LEU A 134 -3.92 -7.87 1.55
N GLN A 135 -4.18 -6.63 1.93
CA GLN A 135 -5.12 -5.71 1.27
C GLN A 135 -4.43 -4.47 0.68
N GLY A 136 -3.13 -4.54 0.41
CA GLY A 136 -2.33 -3.40 -0.02
C GLY A 136 -2.15 -2.40 1.13
N ILE A 137 -2.80 -1.23 1.04
CA ILE A 137 -2.87 -0.22 2.10
C ILE A 137 -4.31 0.14 2.45
N TRP A 138 -5.29 -0.51 1.82
CA TRP A 138 -6.70 -0.14 1.94
C TRP A 138 -7.42 -0.94 3.00
N ASN A 139 -8.30 -0.28 3.74
CA ASN A 139 -9.23 -0.91 4.68
C ASN A 139 -10.63 -0.32 4.45
N PRO A 140 -11.56 -1.06 3.84
CA PRO A 140 -12.92 -0.60 3.59
C PRO A 140 -13.77 -0.52 4.87
N ASN A 141 -13.32 -1.13 5.96
CA ASN A 141 -14.08 -1.24 7.22
C ASN A 141 -13.74 -0.07 8.15
N ALA A 142 -14.33 1.10 7.93
CA ALA A 142 -14.12 2.27 8.78
C ALA A 142 -14.39 1.94 10.26
N GLY A 143 -13.38 2.14 11.11
CA GLY A 143 -13.47 1.90 12.56
C GLY A 143 -13.45 0.42 12.99
N GLN A 144 -13.24 -0.52 12.08
CA GLN A 144 -13.09 -1.94 12.37
C GLN A 144 -11.73 -2.48 11.92
N TYR A 145 -11.34 -3.61 12.48
CA TYR A 145 -10.16 -4.32 12.01
C TYR A 145 -10.36 -4.78 10.56
N PRO A 146 -9.32 -4.66 9.72
CA PRO A 146 -9.39 -5.19 8.37
C PRO A 146 -9.52 -6.71 8.39
N ALA A 147 -10.12 -7.28 7.35
CA ALA A 147 -10.24 -8.73 7.22
C ALA A 147 -8.85 -9.38 7.30
N TRP A 148 -8.78 -10.48 8.06
CA TRP A 148 -7.55 -11.25 8.28
C TRP A 148 -6.40 -10.44 8.89
N ASP A 149 -6.73 -9.35 9.63
CA ASP A 149 -5.79 -8.42 10.29
C ASP A 149 -4.80 -7.74 9.33
N SER A 150 -5.01 -7.79 8.02
CA SER A 150 -4.11 -7.27 6.97
C SER A 150 -2.65 -7.67 7.15
N LYS A 151 -2.38 -8.86 7.70
CA LYS A 151 -1.05 -9.41 7.87
C LYS A 151 -0.40 -9.78 6.53
N TYR A 152 0.89 -10.06 6.54
CA TYR A 152 1.58 -10.61 5.39
C TYR A 152 1.42 -12.13 5.38
N THR A 153 0.48 -12.63 4.59
CA THR A 153 0.28 -14.07 4.42
C THR A 153 1.30 -14.57 3.41
N ALA A 154 2.35 -15.22 3.91
CA ALA A 154 3.58 -15.46 3.17
C ALA A 154 3.49 -16.63 2.17
N ASN A 155 2.55 -17.55 2.39
CA ASN A 155 2.48 -18.79 1.57
C ASN A 155 1.90 -18.59 0.17
N ILE A 156 1.23 -17.47 -0.12
CA ILE A 156 0.75 -17.14 -1.47
C ILE A 156 0.38 -15.65 -1.63
N ASN A 157 -0.32 -15.04 -0.68
CA ASN A 157 -0.91 -13.71 -0.91
C ASN A 157 0.15 -12.63 -1.12
N VAL A 158 1.19 -12.58 -0.28
CA VAL A 158 2.26 -11.61 -0.46
C VAL A 158 3.03 -11.85 -1.76
N GLU A 159 3.21 -13.11 -2.15
CA GLU A 159 3.83 -13.46 -3.44
C GLU A 159 3.01 -12.89 -4.61
N MET A 160 1.70 -13.16 -4.63
CA MET A 160 0.78 -12.67 -5.66
C MET A 160 0.79 -11.14 -5.78
N ASN A 161 0.91 -10.41 -4.67
CA ASN A 161 1.00 -8.96 -4.70
C ASN A 161 2.23 -8.47 -5.48
N TYR A 162 3.32 -9.26 -5.51
CA TYR A 162 4.58 -8.86 -6.13
C TYR A 162 4.91 -9.53 -7.46
N TRP A 163 4.15 -10.55 -7.89
CA TRP A 163 4.35 -11.17 -9.21
C TRP A 163 4.39 -10.17 -10.37
N PRO A 164 3.57 -9.11 -10.38
CA PRO A 164 3.62 -8.13 -11.48
C PRO A 164 4.81 -7.16 -11.41
N ALA A 165 5.54 -7.06 -10.29
CA ALA A 165 6.53 -6.01 -10.10
C ALA A 165 7.57 -5.94 -11.24
N GLU A 166 8.25 -7.04 -11.51
CA GLU A 166 9.32 -7.07 -12.53
C GLU A 166 8.74 -7.05 -13.96
N VAL A 167 7.76 -7.90 -14.22
CA VAL A 167 7.20 -8.08 -15.58
C VAL A 167 6.40 -6.87 -16.08
N THR A 168 6.02 -5.95 -15.18
CA THR A 168 5.31 -4.72 -15.53
C THR A 168 6.16 -3.46 -15.35
N ASN A 169 7.49 -3.61 -15.27
CA ASN A 169 8.46 -2.51 -15.17
C ASN A 169 8.24 -1.62 -13.91
N LEU A 170 8.10 -2.28 -12.74
CA LEU A 170 7.91 -1.66 -11.42
C LEU A 170 8.87 -2.25 -10.38
N SER A 171 10.12 -2.57 -10.79
CA SER A 171 11.12 -3.23 -9.91
C SER A 171 11.37 -2.48 -8.61
N GLU A 172 11.32 -1.15 -8.60
CA GLU A 172 11.46 -0.38 -7.38
C GLU A 172 10.33 -0.62 -6.36
N CYS A 173 9.12 -0.95 -6.84
CA CYS A 173 8.00 -1.33 -5.97
C CYS A 173 8.22 -2.69 -5.28
N HIS A 174 9.18 -3.49 -5.76
CA HIS A 174 9.57 -4.76 -5.14
C HIS A 174 10.50 -4.57 -3.93
N ASN A 175 11.22 -3.46 -3.86
CA ASN A 175 12.22 -3.21 -2.80
C ASN A 175 11.67 -3.36 -1.37
N PRO A 176 10.47 -2.87 -1.00
CA PRO A 176 9.93 -3.06 0.35
C PRO A 176 9.76 -4.53 0.72
N PHE A 177 9.31 -5.37 -0.21
CA PHE A 177 9.20 -6.81 0.01
C PHE A 177 10.57 -7.47 0.18
N LEU A 178 11.54 -7.16 -0.67
CA LEU A 178 12.89 -7.69 -0.56
C LEU A 178 13.57 -7.26 0.76
N GLN A 179 13.27 -6.05 1.25
CA GLN A 179 13.74 -5.63 2.57
C GLN A 179 13.06 -6.44 3.68
N MET A 180 11.76 -6.71 3.58
CA MET A 180 11.06 -7.59 4.53
C MET A 180 11.68 -8.99 4.55
N VAL A 181 12.01 -9.56 3.39
CA VAL A 181 12.69 -10.88 3.31
C VAL A 181 14.02 -10.85 4.06
N LYS A 182 14.82 -9.80 3.90
CA LYS A 182 16.06 -9.62 4.66
C LYS A 182 15.82 -9.53 6.17
N ASP A 183 14.80 -8.79 6.58
CA ASP A 183 14.45 -8.65 7.99
C ASP A 183 14.02 -9.99 8.60
N VAL A 184 13.13 -10.73 7.93
CA VAL A 184 12.66 -12.04 8.43
C VAL A 184 13.72 -13.12 8.35
N SER A 185 14.73 -13.00 7.48
CA SER A 185 15.87 -13.92 7.50
C SER A 185 16.65 -13.83 8.80
N VAL A 186 16.73 -12.64 9.39
CA VAL A 186 17.38 -12.43 10.69
C VAL A 186 16.52 -12.93 11.85
N THR A 187 15.24 -12.56 11.88
CA THR A 187 14.33 -12.99 12.95
C THR A 187 13.99 -14.48 12.88
N GLY A 188 13.99 -15.03 11.69
CA GLY A 188 13.73 -16.45 11.43
C GLY A 188 14.83 -17.41 11.85
N GLU A 189 16.06 -16.94 12.06
CA GLU A 189 17.15 -17.74 12.64
C GLU A 189 16.79 -18.25 14.03
N GLU A 190 16.17 -17.40 14.85
CA GLU A 190 15.71 -17.79 16.18
C GLU A 190 14.64 -18.88 16.11
N SER A 191 13.69 -18.75 15.20
CA SER A 191 12.63 -19.74 15.00
C SER A 191 13.19 -21.07 14.48
N ALA A 192 14.12 -21.02 13.52
CA ALA A 192 14.79 -22.23 13.03
C ALA A 192 15.57 -22.97 14.11
N GLY A 193 16.33 -22.22 14.92
CA GLY A 193 17.12 -22.80 16.01
C GLY A 193 16.26 -23.35 17.13
N LYS A 194 15.29 -22.57 17.63
CA LYS A 194 14.48 -22.94 18.80
C LYS A 194 13.42 -24.00 18.50
N MET A 195 12.78 -23.93 17.32
CA MET A 195 11.68 -24.84 16.99
C MET A 195 12.15 -26.15 16.33
N TYR A 196 13.21 -26.07 15.54
CA TYR A 196 13.64 -27.21 14.71
C TYR A 196 15.09 -27.67 14.99
N GLY A 197 15.85 -26.98 15.81
CA GLY A 197 17.27 -27.28 16.05
C GLY A 197 18.14 -27.15 14.79
N CYS A 198 17.70 -26.36 13.80
CA CYS A 198 18.34 -26.21 12.51
C CYS A 198 19.13 -24.89 12.41
N ARG A 199 20.16 -24.89 11.55
CA ARG A 199 20.79 -23.67 11.06
C ARG A 199 19.97 -23.06 9.95
N GLY A 200 20.23 -21.77 9.63
CA GLY A 200 19.48 -21.01 8.65
C GLY A 200 18.26 -20.33 9.28
N TRP A 201 17.27 -20.01 8.51
CA TRP A 201 16.10 -19.30 8.99
C TRP A 201 14.81 -19.96 8.47
N THR A 202 13.71 -19.67 9.14
CA THR A 202 12.37 -20.11 8.72
C THR A 202 11.35 -19.00 8.90
N LEU A 203 10.40 -18.95 7.98
CA LEU A 203 9.17 -18.17 8.09
C LEU A 203 8.01 -19.13 7.97
N HIS A 204 7.06 -19.05 8.88
CA HIS A 204 5.81 -19.81 8.80
C HIS A 204 4.75 -19.05 7.99
N HIS A 205 3.50 -19.42 8.12
CA HIS A 205 2.39 -18.95 7.29
C HIS A 205 2.28 -17.40 7.20
N ASN A 206 2.55 -16.68 8.28
CA ASN A 206 2.36 -15.24 8.36
C ASN A 206 3.57 -14.53 8.95
N THR A 207 3.73 -13.27 8.55
CA THR A 207 4.54 -12.29 9.27
C THR A 207 3.77 -10.98 9.41
N ASP A 208 4.36 -10.01 10.08
CA ASP A 208 3.78 -8.69 10.38
C ASP A 208 4.84 -7.60 10.27
N ILE A 209 4.48 -6.37 10.69
CA ILE A 209 5.44 -5.25 10.72
C ILE A 209 6.57 -5.45 11.72
N TRP A 210 6.41 -6.36 12.69
CA TRP A 210 7.40 -6.72 13.69
C TRP A 210 8.30 -7.87 13.25
N ARG A 211 8.07 -8.41 12.05
CA ARG A 211 8.82 -9.54 11.47
C ARG A 211 8.72 -10.82 12.31
N SER A 212 7.53 -11.08 12.85
CA SER A 212 7.25 -12.35 13.53
C SER A 212 7.45 -13.51 12.56
N THR A 213 8.13 -14.57 13.01
CA THR A 213 8.44 -15.76 12.21
C THR A 213 7.99 -17.07 12.86
N GLY A 214 7.40 -17.01 14.05
CA GLY A 214 6.85 -18.17 14.74
C GLY A 214 5.65 -18.81 14.05
N ALA A 215 5.30 -20.01 14.43
CA ALA A 215 4.09 -20.68 13.98
C ALA A 215 2.86 -19.91 14.49
N VAL A 216 1.89 -19.69 13.59
CA VAL A 216 0.67 -18.94 13.87
C VAL A 216 -0.56 -19.72 13.43
N ASP A 217 -1.74 -19.37 13.96
CA ASP A 217 -3.01 -20.02 13.67
C ASP A 217 -3.08 -21.49 14.15
N LYS A 218 -3.85 -22.31 13.47
CA LYS A 218 -4.02 -23.73 13.80
C LYS A 218 -2.82 -24.54 13.25
N SER A 219 -2.54 -25.65 13.87
CA SER A 219 -1.44 -26.54 13.50
C SER A 219 -1.41 -26.92 12.01
N ALA A 220 -2.59 -27.03 11.38
CA ALA A 220 -2.69 -27.30 9.95
C ALA A 220 -2.23 -26.14 9.03
N CYS A 221 -2.20 -24.90 9.53
CA CYS A 221 -1.78 -23.71 8.79
C CYS A 221 -0.47 -23.13 9.34
N GLY A 222 -0.26 -23.25 10.65
CA GLY A 222 0.79 -22.55 11.37
C GLY A 222 2.19 -23.13 11.23
N VAL A 223 2.32 -24.40 10.86
CA VAL A 223 3.60 -25.13 10.74
C VAL A 223 4.04 -25.34 9.31
N TRP A 224 3.42 -24.73 8.32
CA TRP A 224 3.91 -24.82 6.95
C TRP A 224 5.12 -23.90 6.80
N PRO A 225 6.33 -24.42 6.58
CA PRO A 225 7.44 -23.61 6.14
C PRO A 225 7.05 -22.98 4.80
N CYS A 226 7.29 -21.71 4.65
CA CYS A 226 6.84 -20.93 3.51
C CYS A 226 7.34 -21.49 2.18
N LEU A 227 6.46 -21.52 1.18
CA LEU A 227 6.78 -21.84 -0.22
C LEU A 227 7.78 -20.88 -0.88
N LEU A 228 8.11 -19.75 -0.27
CA LEU A 228 9.17 -18.82 -0.74
C LEU A 228 10.54 -19.51 -0.96
N TYR A 229 10.72 -20.73 -0.49
CA TYR A 229 11.93 -21.53 -0.67
C TYR A 229 11.95 -22.37 -1.94
N THR A 230 10.86 -22.51 -2.65
CA THR A 230 10.72 -23.47 -3.75
C THR A 230 10.32 -22.87 -5.08
N SER A 231 10.16 -21.57 -5.17
CA SER A 231 9.85 -20.87 -6.42
C SER A 231 11.03 -20.07 -6.96
#